data_e8d9cabffc310ff20485bec37edee5f2
#
_entry.id   e8d9cabffc310ff20485bec37edee5f2
#
_cell.length_a   1.000
_cell.length_b   1.000
_cell.length_c   1.000
_cell.angle_alpha   90.00
_cell.angle_beta   90.00
_cell.angle_gamma   90.00
#
_symmetry.space_group_name_H-M   'P 1'
#
loop_
_entity.id
_entity.type
_entity.pdbx_description
1 polymer ?
#
loop_
_entity_poly.entity_id
_entity_poly.type
_entity_poly.pdbx_seq_one_letter_code
_entity_poly.pdbx_strand_id
1 'polypeptide(L)'
;MAQHNRYISPFSTRYASDEMQYIFSDDNKFKTWRRLWIALAKAEKAQGLAITDEQIAELEAHKDDINYEDAIAREKLVRHDVMSHVYAYGLQCPKAKGIIHLGATSCYVGDNTDCLLYTSDAA
;
A
#
# COMPACT_ATOMS: atom_id res chain seq x y z
N MET A 1 -6.01 -11.33 -17.94
CA MET A 1 -5.89 -10.91 -16.53
C MET A 1 -5.11 -9.61 -16.43
N ALA A 2 -5.57 -8.68 -15.63
CA ALA A 2 -4.88 -7.39 -15.47
C ALA A 2 -3.51 -7.57 -14.80
N GLN A 3 -2.51 -6.91 -15.35
CA GLN A 3 -1.18 -6.84 -14.75
C GLN A 3 -1.10 -5.58 -13.88
N HIS A 4 -0.59 -5.71 -12.67
CA HIS A 4 -0.51 -4.62 -11.71
C HIS A 4 0.93 -4.17 -11.41
N ASN A 5 1.89 -4.76 -12.09
CA ASN A 5 3.32 -4.49 -11.88
C ASN A 5 3.90 -3.54 -12.93
N ARG A 6 3.06 -2.92 -13.74
CA ARG A 6 3.49 -1.98 -14.76
C ARG A 6 2.62 -0.72 -14.75
N TYR A 7 3.27 0.40 -14.96
CA TYR A 7 2.58 1.65 -15.29
C TYR A 7 2.21 1.63 -16.77
N ILE A 8 0.97 1.96 -17.09
CA ILE A 8 0.47 1.94 -18.46
C ILE A 8 0.21 3.37 -18.94
N SER A 9 0.94 3.77 -19.97
CA SER A 9 0.75 5.02 -20.69
C SER A 9 1.35 4.86 -22.08
N PRO A 10 1.09 5.80 -23.02
CA PRO A 10 1.74 5.74 -24.34
C PRO A 10 3.27 5.74 -24.28
N PHE A 11 3.85 6.37 -23.27
CA PHE A 11 5.30 6.38 -23.09
C PHE A 11 5.85 5.07 -22.53
N SER A 12 5.10 4.37 -21.72
CA SER A 12 5.55 3.14 -21.08
C SER A 12 5.80 2.00 -22.08
N THR A 13 5.05 1.95 -23.17
CA THR A 13 5.16 0.90 -24.16
C THR A 13 6.33 1.08 -25.11
N ARG A 14 6.88 2.31 -25.23
CA ARG A 14 7.91 2.64 -26.21
C ARG A 14 9.22 3.12 -25.61
N TYR A 15 9.17 3.87 -24.52
CA TYR A 15 10.31 4.65 -24.06
C TYR A 15 10.77 4.31 -22.65
N ALA A 16 9.93 3.68 -21.83
CA ALA A 16 10.28 3.37 -20.46
C ALA A 16 10.93 1.99 -20.34
N SER A 17 11.99 1.89 -19.52
CA SER A 17 12.59 0.61 -19.16
C SER A 17 11.64 -0.20 -18.28
N ASP A 18 11.90 -1.51 -18.16
CA ASP A 18 11.13 -2.37 -17.27
C ASP A 18 11.25 -1.93 -15.81
N GLU A 19 12.44 -1.50 -15.40
CA GLU A 19 12.67 -0.98 -14.05
C GLU A 19 11.84 0.27 -13.79
N MET A 20 11.82 1.23 -14.71
CA MET A 20 11.03 2.45 -14.59
C MET A 20 9.53 2.12 -14.56
N GLN A 21 9.08 1.21 -15.39
CA GLN A 21 7.68 0.80 -15.40
C GLN A 21 7.26 0.19 -14.06
N TYR A 22 8.14 -0.59 -13.43
CA TYR A 22 7.85 -1.15 -12.13
C TYR A 22 7.77 -0.08 -11.05
N ILE A 23 8.67 0.91 -11.04
CA ILE A 23 8.68 1.98 -10.05
C ILE A 23 7.32 2.69 -9.99
N PHE A 24 6.70 2.93 -11.15
CA PHE A 24 5.40 3.62 -11.22
C PHE A 24 4.21 2.66 -11.34
N SER A 25 4.42 1.37 -11.13
CA SER A 25 3.33 0.39 -11.20
C SER A 25 2.44 0.43 -9.96
N ASP A 26 1.23 -0.10 -10.12
CA ASP A 26 0.31 -0.28 -9.00
C ASP A 26 0.91 -1.21 -7.94
N ASP A 27 1.59 -2.28 -8.34
CA ASP A 27 2.23 -3.19 -7.40
C ASP A 27 3.19 -2.44 -6.47
N ASN A 28 4.08 -1.63 -7.02
CA ASN A 28 5.04 -0.88 -6.22
C ASN A 28 4.34 0.14 -5.32
N LYS A 29 3.33 0.84 -5.84
CA LYS A 29 2.54 1.81 -5.11
C LYS A 29 1.85 1.18 -3.89
N PHE A 30 1.11 0.11 -4.10
CA PHE A 30 0.30 -0.49 -3.03
C PHE A 30 1.13 -1.29 -2.03
N LYS A 31 2.22 -1.92 -2.47
CA LYS A 31 3.19 -2.53 -1.54
C LYS A 31 3.85 -1.48 -0.66
N THR A 32 4.16 -0.30 -1.22
CA THR A 32 4.71 0.83 -0.46
C THR A 32 3.70 1.35 0.56
N TRP A 33 2.42 1.44 0.20
CA TRP A 33 1.37 1.79 1.15
C TRP A 33 1.36 0.83 2.35
N ARG A 34 1.44 -0.47 2.09
CA ARG A 34 1.46 -1.47 3.18
C ARG A 34 2.69 -1.32 4.07
N ARG A 35 3.85 -1.06 3.50
CA ARG A 35 5.08 -0.80 4.26
C ARG A 35 4.95 0.43 5.14
N LEU A 36 4.32 1.49 4.64
CA LEU A 36 4.08 2.71 5.41
C LEU A 36 3.11 2.45 6.57
N TRP A 37 2.07 1.66 6.37
CA TRP A 37 1.17 1.27 7.45
C TRP A 37 1.87 0.43 8.50
N ILE A 38 2.76 -0.46 8.10
CA ILE A 38 3.58 -1.24 9.05
C ILE A 38 4.50 -0.32 9.84
N ALA A 39 5.16 0.63 9.18
CA ALA A 39 6.02 1.60 9.85
C ALA A 39 5.23 2.47 10.84
N LEU A 40 4.03 2.89 10.46
CA LEU A 40 3.13 3.63 11.34
C LEU A 40 2.76 2.81 12.58
N ALA A 41 2.39 1.54 12.38
CA ALA A 41 2.04 0.64 13.48
C ALA A 41 3.20 0.43 14.45
N LYS A 42 4.41 0.24 13.93
CA LYS A 42 5.62 0.10 14.74
C LYS A 42 5.91 1.37 15.54
N ALA A 43 5.78 2.53 14.92
CA ALA A 43 5.98 3.81 15.57
C ALA A 43 4.94 4.05 16.67
N GLU A 44 3.68 3.73 16.40
CA GLU A 44 2.60 3.87 17.38
C GLU A 44 2.80 2.93 18.57
N LYS A 45 3.26 1.71 18.32
CA LYS A 45 3.61 0.78 19.40
C LYS A 45 4.73 1.32 20.27
N ALA A 46 5.76 1.91 19.66
CA ALA A 46 6.87 2.52 20.38
C ALA A 46 6.43 3.71 21.23
N GLN A 47 5.34 4.38 20.86
CA GLN A 47 4.77 5.49 21.62
C GLN A 47 3.80 5.04 22.73
N GLY A 48 3.60 3.74 22.89
CA GLY A 48 2.79 3.19 23.97
C GLY A 48 1.36 2.83 23.61
N LEU A 49 0.99 2.85 22.33
CA LEU A 49 -0.32 2.37 21.91
C LEU A 49 -0.41 0.84 22.05
N ALA A 50 -1.63 0.35 22.27
CA ALA A 50 -1.88 -1.08 22.48
C ALA A 50 -1.85 -1.86 21.19
N ILE A 51 -0.68 -1.92 20.55
CA ILE A 51 -0.42 -2.68 19.33
C ILE A 51 0.51 -3.83 19.67
N THR A 52 0.11 -5.06 19.31
CA THR A 52 0.86 -6.27 19.65
C THR A 52 1.85 -6.66 18.56
N ASP A 53 2.88 -7.41 18.94
CA ASP A 53 3.83 -7.97 17.97
C ASP A 53 3.13 -8.92 16.98
N GLU A 54 2.10 -9.63 17.42
CA GLU A 54 1.30 -10.51 16.55
C GLU A 54 0.61 -9.72 15.44
N GLN A 55 0.06 -8.56 15.77
CA GLN A 55 -0.58 -7.69 14.77
C GLN A 55 0.43 -7.22 13.72
N ILE A 56 1.61 -6.79 14.16
CA ILE A 56 2.67 -6.36 13.26
C ILE A 56 3.17 -7.52 12.40
N ALA A 57 3.35 -8.69 12.98
CA ALA A 57 3.77 -9.89 12.24
C ALA A 57 2.76 -10.27 11.16
N GLU A 58 1.47 -10.17 11.46
CA GLU A 58 0.40 -10.43 10.50
C GLU A 58 0.45 -9.45 9.33
N LEU A 59 0.65 -8.16 9.62
CA LEU A 59 0.81 -7.14 8.57
C LEU A 59 2.01 -7.43 7.68
N GLU A 60 3.14 -7.80 8.27
CA GLU A 60 4.36 -8.13 7.51
C GLU A 60 4.20 -9.37 6.65
N ALA A 61 3.43 -10.35 7.11
CA ALA A 61 3.19 -11.59 6.37
C ALA A 61 2.44 -11.34 5.05
N HIS A 62 1.62 -10.29 4.98
CA HIS A 62 0.79 -9.98 3.83
C HIS A 62 1.18 -8.67 3.13
N LYS A 63 2.33 -8.10 3.42
CA LYS A 63 2.73 -6.79 2.85
C LYS A 63 2.89 -6.80 1.33
N ASP A 64 3.26 -7.93 0.75
CA ASP A 64 3.50 -8.05 -0.69
C ASP A 64 2.38 -8.81 -1.41
N ASP A 65 1.41 -9.33 -0.68
CA ASP A 65 0.31 -10.14 -1.21
C ASP A 65 -0.95 -9.28 -1.37
N ILE A 66 -0.95 -8.42 -2.40
CA ILE A 66 -2.05 -7.49 -2.62
C ILE A 66 -3.26 -8.21 -3.20
N ASN A 67 -4.37 -8.21 -2.46
CA ASN A 67 -5.65 -8.77 -2.91
C ASN A 67 -6.44 -7.72 -3.72
N TYR A 68 -6.03 -7.53 -4.96
CA TYR A 68 -6.58 -6.49 -5.85
C TYR A 68 -8.09 -6.61 -6.06
N GLU A 69 -8.60 -7.82 -6.20
CA GLU A 69 -10.03 -8.04 -6.43
C GLU A 69 -10.87 -7.46 -5.30
N ASP A 70 -10.45 -7.69 -4.06
CA ASP A 70 -11.15 -7.16 -2.88
C ASP A 70 -11.07 -5.62 -2.82
N ALA A 71 -9.91 -5.06 -3.12
CA ALA A 71 -9.71 -3.62 -3.14
C ALA A 71 -10.56 -2.95 -4.23
N ILE A 72 -10.56 -3.51 -5.44
CA ILE A 72 -11.33 -2.98 -6.57
C ILE A 72 -12.83 -3.05 -6.28
N ALA A 73 -13.30 -4.18 -5.76
CA ALA A 73 -14.70 -4.35 -5.41
C ALA A 73 -15.13 -3.34 -4.33
N ARG A 74 -14.29 -3.13 -3.33
CA ARG A 74 -14.59 -2.18 -2.25
C ARG A 74 -14.59 -0.74 -2.75
N GLU A 75 -13.67 -0.38 -3.65
CA GLU A 75 -13.60 0.96 -4.23
C GLU A 75 -14.87 1.33 -4.99
N LYS A 76 -15.47 0.38 -5.68
CA LYS A 76 -16.75 0.61 -6.35
C LYS A 76 -17.86 0.98 -5.38
N LEU A 77 -17.79 0.51 -4.14
CA LEU A 77 -18.77 0.81 -3.10
C LEU A 77 -18.49 2.15 -2.42
N VAL A 78 -17.24 2.38 -1.99
CA VAL A 78 -16.91 3.52 -1.14
C VAL A 78 -16.27 4.68 -1.89
N ARG A 79 -15.80 4.46 -3.11
CA ARG A 79 -15.16 5.46 -3.98
C ARG A 79 -13.99 6.18 -3.29
N HIS A 80 -13.18 5.42 -2.58
CA HIS A 80 -12.02 5.93 -1.87
C HIS A 80 -10.91 4.87 -1.92
N ASP A 81 -9.84 5.17 -2.65
CA ASP A 81 -8.77 4.21 -2.92
C ASP A 81 -8.03 3.76 -1.66
N VAL A 82 -7.60 4.70 -0.82
CA VAL A 82 -6.87 4.38 0.41
C VAL A 82 -7.73 3.51 1.33
N MET A 83 -8.99 3.89 1.56
CA MET A 83 -9.87 3.12 2.43
C MET A 83 -10.21 1.76 1.85
N SER A 84 -10.27 1.63 0.53
CA SER A 84 -10.46 0.34 -0.14
C SER A 84 -9.30 -0.60 0.12
N HIS A 85 -8.07 -0.09 0.08
CA HIS A 85 -6.87 -0.88 0.39
C HIS A 85 -6.73 -1.17 1.88
N VAL A 86 -7.16 -0.28 2.76
CA VAL A 86 -7.25 -0.56 4.20
C VAL A 86 -8.19 -1.74 4.44
N TYR A 87 -9.36 -1.71 3.82
CA TYR A 87 -10.33 -2.80 3.93
C TYR A 87 -9.76 -4.12 3.41
N ALA A 88 -9.16 -4.12 2.22
CA ALA A 88 -8.58 -5.31 1.60
C ALA A 88 -7.46 -5.90 2.46
N TYR A 89 -6.59 -5.05 2.98
CA TYR A 89 -5.52 -5.48 3.88
C TYR A 89 -6.10 -6.08 5.17
N GLY A 90 -7.15 -5.47 5.70
CA GLY A 90 -7.84 -5.97 6.89
C GLY A 90 -8.49 -7.34 6.70
N LEU A 91 -8.92 -7.68 5.50
CA LEU A 91 -9.45 -9.03 5.19
C LEU A 91 -8.37 -10.10 5.34
N GLN A 92 -7.13 -9.78 4.99
CA GLN A 92 -5.99 -10.69 5.13
C GLN A 92 -5.43 -10.70 6.55
N CYS A 93 -5.66 -9.63 7.31
CA CYS A 93 -5.08 -9.40 8.62
C CYS A 93 -6.17 -9.15 9.66
N PRO A 94 -6.97 -10.16 10.03
CA PRO A 94 -8.10 -9.97 10.93
C PRO A 94 -7.70 -9.46 12.32
N LYS A 95 -6.53 -9.82 12.82
CA LYS A 95 -6.05 -9.34 14.12
C LYS A 95 -5.62 -7.88 14.08
N ALA A 96 -5.06 -7.45 12.96
CA ALA A 96 -4.49 -6.11 12.79
C ALA A 96 -5.47 -5.12 12.14
N LYS A 97 -6.62 -5.57 11.66
CA LYS A 97 -7.49 -4.73 10.83
C LYS A 97 -7.92 -3.43 11.52
N GLY A 98 -8.03 -3.42 12.83
CA GLY A 98 -8.43 -2.24 13.59
C GLY A 98 -7.33 -1.20 13.77
N ILE A 99 -6.09 -1.54 13.47
CA ILE A 99 -4.95 -0.63 13.66
C ILE A 99 -4.33 -0.17 12.33
N ILE A 100 -4.79 -0.68 11.20
CA ILE A 100 -4.30 -0.22 9.90
C ILE A 100 -4.74 1.22 9.69
N HIS A 101 -3.78 2.09 9.35
CA HIS A 101 -4.06 3.51 9.09
C HIS A 101 -4.57 4.28 10.32
N LEU A 102 -4.34 3.77 11.51
CA LEU A 102 -4.83 4.36 12.75
C LEU A 102 -4.20 5.75 12.96
N GLY A 103 -5.05 6.76 13.15
CA GLY A 103 -4.60 8.12 13.41
C GLY A 103 -3.99 8.85 12.20
N ALA A 104 -3.97 8.24 11.02
CA ALA A 104 -3.42 8.84 9.82
C ALA A 104 -4.52 9.35 8.89
N THR A 105 -4.15 10.26 7.99
CA THR A 105 -5.01 10.72 6.90
C THR A 105 -4.63 10.01 5.60
N SER A 106 -5.49 10.11 4.58
CA SER A 106 -5.19 9.55 3.25
C SER A 106 -3.88 10.09 2.69
N CYS A 107 -3.51 11.31 3.00
CA CYS A 107 -2.26 11.93 2.53
C CYS A 107 -1.02 11.25 3.12
N TYR A 108 -1.11 10.55 4.25
CA TYR A 108 0.05 9.86 4.82
C TYR A 108 0.66 8.88 3.82
N VAL A 109 -0.15 7.95 3.30
CA VAL A 109 0.36 6.95 2.35
C VAL A 109 0.53 7.53 0.95
N GLY A 110 -0.38 8.39 0.51
CA GLY A 110 -0.32 9.01 -0.81
C GLY A 110 0.91 9.86 -1.01
N ASP A 111 1.11 10.85 -0.16
CA ASP A 111 2.20 11.82 -0.31
C ASP A 111 3.57 11.17 -0.03
N ASN A 112 3.67 10.30 0.97
CA ASN A 112 4.94 9.62 1.25
C ASN A 112 5.31 8.65 0.13
N THR A 113 4.34 7.95 -0.45
CA THR A 113 4.59 7.06 -1.57
C THR A 113 5.05 7.85 -2.80
N ASP A 114 4.38 8.95 -3.13
CA ASP A 114 4.75 9.79 -4.26
C ASP A 114 6.18 10.32 -4.10
N CYS A 115 6.56 10.73 -2.90
CA CYS A 115 7.91 11.16 -2.59
C CYS A 115 8.95 10.06 -2.81
N LEU A 116 8.66 8.84 -2.33
CA LEU A 116 9.55 7.69 -2.49
C LEU A 116 9.70 7.29 -3.96
N LEU A 117 8.61 7.30 -4.72
CA LEU A 117 8.63 7.00 -6.16
C LEU A 117 9.45 8.04 -6.92
N TYR A 118 9.27 9.31 -6.61
CA TYR A 118 10.03 10.40 -7.23
C TYR A 118 11.52 10.26 -6.92
N THR A 119 11.88 9.96 -5.68
CA THR A 119 13.27 9.76 -5.28
C THR A 119 13.89 8.56 -6.00
N SER A 120 13.15 7.46 -6.15
CA SER A 120 13.61 6.28 -6.88
C SER A 120 13.81 6.57 -8.36
N ASP A 121 12.92 7.36 -8.96
CA ASP A 121 13.03 7.78 -10.36
C ASP A 121 14.25 8.66 -10.59
N ALA A 122 14.50 9.58 -9.66
CA ALA A 122 15.64 10.52 -9.75
C ALA A 122 17.01 9.84 -9.51
N ALA A 123 17.00 8.71 -8.83
CA ALA A 123 18.24 7.98 -8.55
C ALA A 123 18.70 7.18 -9.74
#